data_5593278619b2585e4ca2de88041e782f
#
_entry.id   5593278619b2585e4ca2de88041e782f
#
_cell.length_a   1.000
_cell.length_b   1.000
_cell.length_c   1.000
_cell.angle_alpha   90.00
_cell.angle_beta   90.00
_cell.angle_gamma   90.00
#
_symmetry.space_group_name_H-M   'P 1'
#
loop_
_entity.id
_entity.type
_entity.pdbx_description
1 polymer ?
#
loop_
_entity_poly.entity_id
_entity_poly.type
_entity_poly.pdbx_seq_one_letter_code
_entity_poly.pdbx_strand_id
1 'polypeptide(L)'
;FGIGYNERILFIRDTSFWNSRNQGLALTDAGVYCIPDNDKMDEKISFSWSAVQRVEYKDLVLYFWGYSNNDDDYCPIHISYFMKSDDNGKARRMGIAIAQNLTEMAQTIEPEKDAFDVAIKHYDELNAAGKTEEAFQFALSCKDQEGLEVFYMPAVRGYLIKEKYAKAISLCNEGLRHCESTSPMEYQLLYAKYSAYHGLKNDFEARKYALPVALNAPDDLKYLTGNDTLIKEDAKKDFDFCENEYVTHYLEQPYNKRKTLLVVNEYSDLRQERLSVININTLPYTNIEFPIGHPVAYQLYIGHPYIAQKYIPFESYELELIEDKIREFCQIMQSLGAMEITIECLNSSTNDTEKHSDRNLSGDVSYRVVSGSGYSQEQGSRHLIDEISQSVNLHQKFIPKGVPKLPEVLVWYPNEPSWQRLYEQRM
;
A
#
# COMPACT_ATOMS: atom_id res chain seq x y z
N PHE A 1 -23.69 20.85 24.65
CA PHE A 1 -24.61 19.91 24.04
C PHE A 1 -24.13 19.38 22.66
N GLY A 2 -23.32 20.13 21.93
CA GLY A 2 -22.90 19.72 20.57
C GLY A 2 -23.96 19.94 19.49
N ILE A 3 -24.89 20.85 19.74
CA ILE A 3 -25.96 21.23 18.82
C ILE A 3 -25.36 21.83 17.54
N GLY A 4 -25.86 21.43 16.37
CA GLY A 4 -25.42 21.91 15.09
C GLY A 4 -25.62 23.42 14.88
N TYR A 5 -24.76 24.06 14.08
CA TYR A 5 -24.76 25.53 13.92
C TYR A 5 -26.09 26.11 13.34
N ASN A 6 -26.81 25.30 12.61
CA ASN A 6 -28.07 25.68 11.94
C ASN A 6 -29.35 25.23 12.69
N GLU A 7 -29.19 24.53 13.82
CA GLU A 7 -30.33 24.00 14.56
C GLU A 7 -30.96 25.06 15.45
N ARG A 8 -32.29 25.14 15.40
CA ARG A 8 -33.04 26.01 16.25
C ARG A 8 -33.37 25.35 17.58
N ILE A 9 -32.91 25.90 18.68
CA ILE A 9 -33.20 25.41 20.01
C ILE A 9 -34.67 25.69 20.32
N LEU A 10 -35.45 24.64 20.56
CA LEU A 10 -36.85 24.71 20.99
C LEU A 10 -36.96 24.73 22.49
N PHE A 11 -36.10 24.00 23.16
CA PHE A 11 -36.08 23.93 24.61
C PHE A 11 -34.66 23.59 25.08
N ILE A 12 -34.21 24.21 26.19
CA ILE A 12 -32.94 23.86 26.85
C ILE A 12 -33.13 23.97 28.36
N ARG A 13 -32.58 23.00 29.08
CA ARG A 13 -32.54 23.02 30.53
C ARG A 13 -31.22 22.48 31.02
N ASP A 14 -30.56 23.29 31.87
CA ASP A 14 -29.42 22.90 32.65
C ASP A 14 -29.88 22.24 33.94
N THR A 15 -29.45 21.02 34.21
CA THR A 15 -29.77 20.29 35.44
C THR A 15 -28.59 20.19 36.38
N SER A 16 -27.46 20.81 36.03
CA SER A 16 -26.25 20.81 36.88
C SER A 16 -26.43 21.58 38.17
N PHE A 17 -25.77 21.11 39.24
CA PHE A 17 -25.95 21.60 40.61
C PHE A 17 -25.53 23.06 40.81
N TRP A 18 -24.65 23.61 40.01
CA TRP A 18 -24.16 24.99 40.13
C TRP A 18 -24.36 25.78 38.82
N ASN A 19 -25.32 25.45 37.99
CA ASN A 19 -25.46 26.04 36.66
C ASN A 19 -24.15 25.90 35.82
N SER A 20 -23.42 24.83 36.05
CA SER A 20 -22.13 24.59 35.38
C SER A 20 -22.25 24.21 33.89
N ARG A 21 -23.47 24.01 33.41
CA ARG A 21 -23.82 23.58 32.06
C ARG A 21 -23.23 22.22 31.67
N ASN A 22 -22.88 21.40 32.63
CA ASN A 22 -22.28 20.08 32.43
C ASN A 22 -23.32 18.95 32.32
N GLN A 23 -24.58 19.26 32.65
CA GLN A 23 -25.68 18.29 32.66
C GLN A 23 -26.95 18.96 32.14
N GLY A 24 -27.77 18.26 31.41
CA GLY A 24 -29.01 18.82 30.93
C GLY A 24 -29.60 18.19 29.71
N LEU A 25 -30.73 18.76 29.28
CA LEU A 25 -31.48 18.38 28.10
C LEU A 25 -31.64 19.58 27.18
N ALA A 26 -31.41 19.40 25.91
CA ALA A 26 -31.77 20.33 24.86
C ALA A 26 -32.65 19.62 23.80
N LEU A 27 -33.73 20.27 23.40
CA LEU A 27 -34.56 19.87 22.25
C LEU A 27 -34.37 20.92 21.16
N THR A 28 -34.05 20.46 19.97
CA THR A 28 -33.93 21.32 18.78
C THR A 28 -34.97 20.93 17.74
N ASP A 29 -34.99 21.61 16.63
CA ASP A 29 -35.80 21.19 15.46
C ASP A 29 -35.24 19.96 14.78
N ALA A 30 -33.99 19.59 15.01
CA ALA A 30 -33.33 18.40 14.46
C ALA A 30 -33.35 17.19 15.42
N GLY A 31 -33.37 17.39 16.74
CA GLY A 31 -33.25 16.24 17.66
C GLY A 31 -33.24 16.56 19.15
N VAL A 32 -32.89 15.53 19.91
CA VAL A 32 -32.77 15.52 21.35
C VAL A 32 -31.29 15.37 21.73
N TYR A 33 -30.80 16.24 22.60
CA TYR A 33 -29.44 16.24 23.11
C TYR A 33 -29.46 16.13 24.63
N CYS A 34 -28.75 15.16 25.17
CA CYS A 34 -28.65 14.95 26.61
C CYS A 34 -27.21 14.86 27.07
N ILE A 35 -26.92 15.51 28.19
CA ILE A 35 -25.71 15.31 28.96
C ILE A 35 -26.15 14.67 30.28
N PRO A 36 -25.91 13.35 30.48
CA PRO A 36 -26.42 12.63 31.62
C PRO A 36 -25.75 13.06 32.95
N ASP A 37 -26.50 12.88 34.04
CA ASP A 37 -26.04 13.14 35.40
C ASP A 37 -25.27 11.95 35.98
N ASN A 38 -24.12 11.61 35.37
CA ASN A 38 -23.34 10.47 35.82
C ASN A 38 -21.84 10.76 35.70
N ASP A 39 -21.14 10.77 36.85
CA ASP A 39 -19.68 10.96 36.95
C ASP A 39 -18.85 9.90 36.18
N LYS A 40 -19.49 8.97 35.50
CA LYS A 40 -18.86 7.85 34.80
C LYS A 40 -19.05 7.82 33.28
N MET A 41 -19.86 8.73 32.69
CA MET A 41 -20.08 8.79 31.25
C MET A 41 -19.80 10.21 30.75
N ASP A 42 -18.64 10.41 30.15
CA ASP A 42 -18.30 11.61 29.35
C ASP A 42 -19.03 11.63 27.99
N GLU A 43 -19.98 10.74 27.75
CA GLU A 43 -20.65 10.60 26.48
C GLU A 43 -21.91 11.47 26.40
N LYS A 44 -21.83 12.48 25.54
CA LYS A 44 -23.01 13.24 25.10
C LYS A 44 -23.89 12.30 24.27
N ILE A 45 -25.15 12.20 24.63
CA ILE A 45 -26.13 11.40 23.90
C ILE A 45 -26.98 12.33 23.04
N SER A 46 -27.06 12.06 21.74
CA SER A 46 -27.93 12.80 20.82
C SER A 46 -28.74 11.83 19.94
N PHE A 47 -29.99 12.20 19.67
CA PHE A 47 -30.86 11.49 18.77
C PHE A 47 -31.52 12.47 17.81
N SER A 48 -31.53 12.18 16.51
CA SER A 48 -32.41 12.87 15.59
C SER A 48 -33.89 12.51 15.90
N TRP A 49 -34.82 13.40 15.60
CA TRP A 49 -36.24 13.07 15.77
C TRP A 49 -36.66 11.86 14.95
N SER A 50 -36.02 11.62 13.81
CA SER A 50 -36.28 10.45 12.98
C SER A 50 -35.91 9.12 13.63
N ALA A 51 -34.97 9.12 14.59
CA ALA A 51 -34.58 7.96 15.38
C ALA A 51 -35.48 7.75 16.60
N VAL A 52 -36.26 8.73 17.02
CA VAL A 52 -37.14 8.62 18.18
C VAL A 52 -38.46 7.93 17.77
N GLN A 53 -38.74 6.76 18.37
CA GLN A 53 -40.00 6.01 18.12
C GLN A 53 -41.13 6.46 18.98
N ARG A 54 -40.88 6.72 20.24
CA ARG A 54 -41.87 7.16 21.22
C ARG A 54 -41.24 7.90 22.39
N VAL A 55 -41.99 8.73 23.04
CA VAL A 55 -41.64 9.38 24.30
C VAL A 55 -42.68 8.99 25.35
N GLU A 56 -42.22 8.52 26.49
CA GLU A 56 -43.10 8.14 27.62
C GLU A 56 -42.82 9.01 28.84
N TYR A 57 -43.87 9.32 29.56
CA TYR A 57 -43.78 10.01 30.85
C TYR A 57 -44.20 9.09 31.98
N LYS A 58 -43.22 8.73 32.84
CA LYS A 58 -43.48 7.88 33.99
C LYS A 58 -42.65 8.38 35.19
N ASP A 59 -43.28 8.40 36.38
CA ASP A 59 -42.62 8.76 37.67
C ASP A 59 -41.84 10.08 37.65
N LEU A 60 -42.44 11.12 37.02
CA LEU A 60 -41.84 12.46 36.81
C LEU A 60 -40.66 12.49 35.85
N VAL A 61 -40.49 11.46 35.03
CA VAL A 61 -39.40 11.29 34.07
C VAL A 61 -39.95 11.15 32.65
N LEU A 62 -39.29 11.81 31.68
CA LEU A 62 -39.48 11.57 30.26
C LEU A 62 -38.48 10.55 29.76
N TYR A 63 -38.99 9.48 29.16
CA TYR A 63 -38.21 8.41 28.55
C TYR A 63 -38.31 8.54 27.06
N PHE A 64 -37.17 8.67 26.36
CA PHE A 64 -37.10 8.64 24.91
C PHE A 64 -36.71 7.25 24.47
N TRP A 65 -37.50 6.67 23.59
CA TRP A 65 -37.22 5.37 23.00
C TRP A 65 -36.92 5.57 21.52
N GLY A 66 -35.77 5.06 21.05
CA GLY A 66 -35.36 5.20 19.68
C GLY A 66 -34.37 4.12 19.25
N TYR A 67 -34.05 4.10 17.97
CA TYR A 67 -32.98 3.25 17.45
C TYR A 67 -31.63 3.92 17.69
N SER A 68 -30.67 3.18 18.22
CA SER A 68 -29.27 3.54 18.14
C SER A 68 -28.74 3.13 16.76
N ASN A 69 -27.87 3.91 16.15
CA ASN A 69 -27.20 3.56 14.90
C ASN A 69 -26.27 2.34 14.98
N ASN A 70 -26.14 1.73 16.15
CA ASN A 70 -25.39 0.51 16.36
C ASN A 70 -26.36 -0.57 16.85
N ASP A 71 -26.65 -1.54 15.98
CA ASP A 71 -27.28 -2.84 16.24
C ASP A 71 -28.25 -2.95 17.41
N ASP A 72 -29.50 -3.27 17.09
CA ASP A 72 -30.56 -3.95 17.87
C ASP A 72 -30.73 -3.66 19.38
N ASP A 73 -29.89 -2.86 20.00
CA ASP A 73 -29.97 -2.54 21.41
C ASP A 73 -30.79 -1.28 21.67
N TYR A 74 -31.97 -1.48 22.25
CA TYR A 74 -32.75 -0.44 22.91
C TYR A 74 -31.89 0.26 23.96
N CYS A 75 -31.36 1.43 23.66
CA CYS A 75 -30.80 2.28 24.70
C CYS A 75 -31.88 3.24 25.18
N PRO A 76 -32.52 2.96 26.31
CA PRO A 76 -33.45 3.89 26.91
C PRO A 76 -32.66 5.10 27.39
N ILE A 77 -32.84 6.26 26.74
CA ILE A 77 -32.32 7.50 27.28
C ILE A 77 -33.19 7.86 28.47
N HIS A 78 -32.61 7.68 29.62
CA HIS A 78 -33.21 8.08 30.88
C HIS A 78 -32.94 9.58 31.10
N ILE A 79 -33.82 10.44 30.60
CA ILE A 79 -33.78 11.85 30.92
C ILE A 79 -34.71 12.08 32.11
N SER A 80 -34.12 12.14 33.30
CA SER A 80 -34.89 12.50 34.49
C SER A 80 -35.20 14.00 34.46
N TYR A 81 -36.40 14.31 34.11
CA TYR A 81 -36.92 15.66 34.20
C TYR A 81 -37.78 15.79 35.43
N PHE A 82 -37.19 16.33 36.51
CA PHE A 82 -37.92 16.68 37.72
C PHE A 82 -38.80 17.91 37.45
N MET A 83 -40.08 17.69 37.25
CA MET A 83 -41.09 18.77 37.38
C MET A 83 -41.36 18.98 38.88
N LYS A 84 -40.57 19.84 39.51
CA LYS A 84 -40.98 20.40 40.81
C LYS A 84 -42.17 21.30 40.59
N SER A 85 -43.37 20.80 40.86
CA SER A 85 -44.53 21.63 41.08
C SER A 85 -45.19 21.19 42.39
N ASP A 86 -45.71 22.14 43.14
CA ASP A 86 -46.43 21.88 44.38
C ASP A 86 -47.75 21.13 44.15
N ASP A 87 -48.12 20.92 42.89
CA ASP A 87 -49.29 20.17 42.41
C ASP A 87 -48.84 18.97 41.50
N ASN A 88 -48.63 17.83 42.14
CA ASN A 88 -48.30 16.57 41.42
C ASN A 88 -49.29 16.19 40.30
N GLY A 89 -50.53 16.56 40.41
CA GLY A 89 -51.54 16.27 39.40
C GLY A 89 -51.38 17.11 38.14
N LYS A 90 -50.95 18.36 38.28
CA LYS A 90 -50.71 19.28 37.16
C LYS A 90 -49.41 18.92 36.44
N ALA A 91 -48.38 18.61 37.17
CA ALA A 91 -47.09 18.16 36.67
C ALA A 91 -47.24 16.86 35.85
N ARG A 92 -48.01 15.89 36.37
CA ARG A 92 -48.29 14.64 35.71
C ARG A 92 -49.05 14.84 34.38
N ARG A 93 -50.13 15.64 34.36
CA ARG A 93 -50.90 15.93 33.14
C ARG A 93 -50.04 16.63 32.08
N MET A 94 -49.19 17.57 32.50
CA MET A 94 -48.29 18.30 31.64
C MET A 94 -47.20 17.40 31.04
N GLY A 95 -46.63 16.52 31.87
CA GLY A 95 -45.60 15.55 31.42
C GLY A 95 -46.18 14.56 30.38
N ILE A 96 -47.38 14.04 30.61
CA ILE A 96 -48.06 13.15 29.67
C ILE A 96 -48.36 13.89 28.34
N ALA A 97 -48.84 15.14 28.39
CA ALA A 97 -49.13 15.92 27.20
C ALA A 97 -47.83 16.25 26.42
N ILE A 98 -46.73 16.56 27.10
CA ILE A 98 -45.44 16.76 26.48
C ILE A 98 -44.95 15.48 25.79
N ALA A 99 -45.02 14.33 26.47
CA ALA A 99 -44.59 13.05 25.90
C ALA A 99 -45.41 12.67 24.65
N GLN A 100 -46.74 12.90 24.68
CA GLN A 100 -47.61 12.66 23.51
C GLN A 100 -47.26 13.57 22.34
N ASN A 101 -47.13 14.89 22.58
CA ASN A 101 -46.77 15.84 21.52
C ASN A 101 -45.40 15.57 20.93
N LEU A 102 -44.40 15.18 21.75
CA LEU A 102 -43.08 14.83 21.25
C LEU A 102 -43.10 13.52 20.45
N THR A 103 -43.89 12.55 20.85
CA THR A 103 -44.10 11.31 20.10
C THR A 103 -44.76 11.57 18.76
N GLU A 104 -45.85 12.37 18.74
CA GLU A 104 -46.54 12.76 17.50
C GLU A 104 -45.61 13.55 16.56
N MET A 105 -44.79 14.45 17.13
CA MET A 105 -43.80 15.19 16.36
C MET A 105 -42.75 14.25 15.75
N ALA A 106 -42.20 13.31 16.53
CA ALA A 106 -41.24 12.35 16.03
C ALA A 106 -41.80 11.45 14.92
N GLN A 107 -43.08 11.05 15.04
CA GLN A 107 -43.75 10.23 14.03
C GLN A 107 -44.11 10.99 12.75
N THR A 108 -44.23 12.33 12.80
CA THR A 108 -44.48 13.16 11.61
C THR A 108 -43.21 13.51 10.83
N ILE A 109 -42.07 13.36 11.43
CA ILE A 109 -40.79 13.60 10.77
C ILE A 109 -40.43 12.31 10.01
N GLU A 110 -40.58 12.35 8.67
CA GLU A 110 -40.01 11.28 7.85
C GLU A 110 -38.50 11.20 8.16
N PRO A 111 -37.98 9.99 8.39
CA PRO A 111 -36.53 9.83 8.55
C PRO A 111 -35.86 10.46 7.35
N GLU A 112 -34.91 11.37 7.60
CA GLU A 112 -34.06 11.89 6.55
C GLU A 112 -33.41 10.66 5.91
N LYS A 113 -33.82 10.33 4.69
CA LYS A 113 -33.32 9.13 4.01
C LYS A 113 -31.84 9.37 3.82
N ASP A 114 -31.03 8.53 4.44
CA ASP A 114 -29.60 8.57 4.26
C ASP A 114 -29.31 8.56 2.76
N ALA A 115 -28.53 9.52 2.29
CA ALA A 115 -28.18 9.63 0.88
C ALA A 115 -27.58 8.31 0.37
N PHE A 116 -26.90 7.59 1.25
CA PHE A 116 -26.36 6.26 1.01
C PHE A 116 -27.48 5.23 0.74
N ASP A 117 -28.49 5.14 1.61
CA ASP A 117 -29.59 4.17 1.47
C ASP A 117 -30.39 4.44 0.19
N VAL A 118 -30.62 5.71 -0.14
CA VAL A 118 -31.32 6.12 -1.37
C VAL A 118 -30.51 5.71 -2.60
N ALA A 119 -29.20 5.95 -2.58
CA ALA A 119 -28.32 5.62 -3.70
C ALA A 119 -28.19 4.11 -3.90
N ILE A 120 -27.98 3.33 -2.83
CA ILE A 120 -27.94 1.86 -2.89
C ILE A 120 -29.25 1.30 -3.44
N LYS A 121 -30.37 1.72 -2.88
CA LYS A 121 -31.68 1.29 -3.35
C LYS A 121 -31.91 1.56 -4.84
N HIS A 122 -31.56 2.75 -5.30
CA HIS A 122 -31.69 3.11 -6.71
C HIS A 122 -30.77 2.26 -7.61
N TYR A 123 -29.53 2.01 -7.18
CA TYR A 123 -28.60 1.15 -7.88
C TYR A 123 -29.12 -0.30 -8.00
N ASP A 124 -29.68 -0.83 -6.91
CA ASP A 124 -30.26 -2.18 -6.87
C ASP A 124 -31.51 -2.29 -7.75
N GLU A 125 -32.37 -1.27 -7.77
CA GLU A 125 -33.53 -1.19 -8.65
C GLU A 125 -33.11 -1.23 -10.13
N LEU A 126 -32.07 -0.50 -10.50
CA LEU A 126 -31.53 -0.52 -11.87
C LEU A 126 -31.00 -1.89 -12.26
N ASN A 127 -30.24 -2.56 -11.35
CA ASN A 127 -29.74 -3.91 -11.60
C ASN A 127 -30.88 -4.95 -11.69
N ALA A 128 -31.87 -4.90 -10.80
CA ALA A 128 -33.02 -5.78 -10.81
C ALA A 128 -33.86 -5.62 -12.10
N ALA A 129 -33.92 -4.41 -12.65
CA ALA A 129 -34.56 -4.13 -13.93
C ALA A 129 -33.72 -4.53 -15.16
N GLY A 130 -32.51 -5.10 -14.96
CA GLY A 130 -31.59 -5.45 -16.04
C GLY A 130 -30.95 -4.25 -16.76
N LYS A 131 -31.05 -3.04 -16.20
CA LYS A 131 -30.50 -1.79 -16.75
C LYS A 131 -29.03 -1.60 -16.36
N THR A 132 -28.20 -2.56 -16.73
CA THR A 132 -26.78 -2.62 -16.31
C THR A 132 -25.97 -1.40 -16.74
N GLU A 133 -26.27 -0.81 -17.90
CA GLU A 133 -25.58 0.40 -18.37
C GLU A 133 -25.97 1.63 -17.52
N GLU A 134 -27.26 1.79 -17.22
CA GLU A 134 -27.74 2.88 -16.38
C GLU A 134 -27.16 2.75 -14.96
N ALA A 135 -27.15 1.54 -14.38
CA ALA A 135 -26.55 1.26 -13.08
C ALA A 135 -25.04 1.60 -13.06
N PHE A 136 -24.32 1.25 -14.12
CA PHE A 136 -22.89 1.60 -14.25
C PHE A 136 -22.66 3.11 -14.31
N GLN A 137 -23.44 3.84 -15.11
CA GLN A 137 -23.34 5.30 -15.20
C GLN A 137 -23.72 5.97 -13.88
N PHE A 138 -24.72 5.45 -13.20
CA PHE A 138 -25.09 5.90 -11.86
C PHE A 138 -23.94 5.71 -10.87
N ALA A 139 -23.34 4.52 -10.81
CA ALA A 139 -22.18 4.26 -9.94
C ALA A 139 -21.03 5.23 -10.21
N LEU A 140 -20.75 5.53 -11.49
CA LEU A 140 -19.73 6.52 -11.87
C LEU A 140 -20.05 7.93 -11.38
N SER A 141 -21.33 8.31 -11.29
CA SER A 141 -21.74 9.63 -10.84
C SER A 141 -21.72 9.78 -9.31
N CYS A 142 -21.86 8.67 -8.58
CA CYS A 142 -21.94 8.66 -7.12
C CYS A 142 -20.59 8.50 -6.42
N LYS A 143 -19.64 7.77 -7.02
CA LYS A 143 -18.39 7.35 -6.40
C LYS A 143 -17.53 8.44 -5.73
N ASP A 144 -17.65 9.69 -6.20
CA ASP A 144 -16.88 10.84 -5.70
C ASP A 144 -17.66 11.70 -4.68
N GLN A 145 -18.86 11.25 -4.29
CA GLN A 145 -19.66 11.92 -3.29
C GLN A 145 -19.31 11.36 -1.91
N GLU A 146 -19.20 12.23 -0.92
CA GLU A 146 -18.92 11.86 0.47
C GLU A 146 -19.95 10.84 0.98
N GLY A 147 -19.46 9.75 1.57
CA GLY A 147 -20.30 8.64 2.06
C GLY A 147 -20.77 7.66 0.97
N LEU A 148 -20.44 7.88 -0.31
CA LEU A 148 -20.84 7.01 -1.42
C LEU A 148 -19.64 6.30 -2.09
N GLU A 149 -18.50 6.23 -1.41
CA GLU A 149 -17.26 5.61 -1.93
C GLU A 149 -17.44 4.12 -2.27
N VAL A 150 -18.44 3.46 -1.69
CA VAL A 150 -18.80 2.06 -2.02
C VAL A 150 -19.07 1.88 -3.51
N PHE A 151 -19.48 2.95 -4.22
CA PHE A 151 -19.75 2.91 -5.66
C PHE A 151 -18.51 2.81 -6.54
N TYR A 152 -17.31 2.95 -5.98
CA TYR A 152 -16.09 2.60 -6.73
C TYR A 152 -16.11 1.16 -7.24
N MET A 153 -16.54 0.20 -6.42
CA MET A 153 -16.58 -1.22 -6.85
C MET A 153 -17.53 -1.50 -7.99
N PRO A 154 -18.81 -1.09 -7.94
CA PRO A 154 -19.72 -1.20 -9.09
C PRO A 154 -19.20 -0.53 -10.36
N ALA A 155 -18.58 0.65 -10.24
CA ALA A 155 -18.01 1.37 -11.36
C ALA A 155 -16.78 0.64 -11.96
N VAL A 156 -15.88 0.11 -11.13
CA VAL A 156 -14.74 -0.72 -11.57
C VAL A 156 -15.23 -1.97 -12.28
N ARG A 157 -16.21 -2.67 -11.71
CA ARG A 157 -16.81 -3.86 -12.31
C ARG A 157 -17.39 -3.57 -13.70
N GLY A 158 -18.05 -2.44 -13.87
CA GLY A 158 -18.58 -2.03 -15.19
C GLY A 158 -17.48 -1.87 -16.23
N TYR A 159 -16.29 -1.39 -15.84
CA TYR A 159 -15.14 -1.35 -16.75
C TYR A 159 -14.54 -2.73 -17.02
N LEU A 160 -14.49 -3.62 -16.01
CA LEU A 160 -13.99 -5.00 -16.19
C LEU A 160 -14.86 -5.79 -17.16
N ILE A 161 -16.19 -5.74 -17.02
CA ILE A 161 -17.15 -6.40 -17.91
C ILE A 161 -17.00 -5.89 -19.36
N LYS A 162 -16.67 -4.61 -19.53
CA LYS A 162 -16.44 -3.99 -20.84
C LYS A 162 -15.00 -4.17 -21.35
N GLU A 163 -14.19 -4.97 -20.69
CA GLU A 163 -12.77 -5.20 -20.99
C GLU A 163 -11.92 -3.91 -21.07
N LYS A 164 -12.38 -2.83 -20.43
CA LYS A 164 -11.66 -1.56 -20.35
C LYS A 164 -10.67 -1.55 -19.18
N TYR A 165 -9.76 -2.51 -19.18
CA TYR A 165 -8.86 -2.81 -18.06
C TYR A 165 -8.03 -1.61 -17.59
N ALA A 166 -7.49 -0.80 -18.50
CA ALA A 166 -6.72 0.39 -18.14
C ALA A 166 -7.56 1.41 -17.33
N LYS A 167 -8.85 1.57 -17.67
CA LYS A 167 -9.76 2.43 -16.92
C LYS A 167 -10.13 1.82 -15.57
N ALA A 168 -10.32 0.50 -15.52
CA ALA A 168 -10.56 -0.22 -14.26
C ALA A 168 -9.37 -0.03 -13.31
N ILE A 169 -8.13 -0.19 -13.78
CA ILE A 169 -6.91 0.03 -12.98
C ILE A 169 -6.83 1.47 -12.46
N SER A 170 -7.09 2.46 -13.32
CA SER A 170 -7.10 3.88 -12.91
C SER A 170 -8.12 4.13 -11.81
N LEU A 171 -9.31 3.59 -11.96
CA LEU A 171 -10.40 3.75 -11.00
C LEU A 171 -10.14 3.01 -9.69
N CYS A 172 -9.52 1.79 -9.75
CA CYS A 172 -9.05 1.12 -8.54
C CYS A 172 -8.02 1.96 -7.78
N ASN A 173 -7.06 2.58 -8.49
CA ASN A 173 -6.05 3.44 -7.86
C ASN A 173 -6.68 4.68 -7.21
N GLU A 174 -7.75 5.19 -7.77
CA GLU A 174 -8.52 6.31 -7.22
C GLU A 174 -9.26 5.86 -5.96
N GLY A 175 -10.05 4.79 -6.04
CA GLY A 175 -10.80 4.24 -4.90
C GLY A 175 -9.90 3.84 -3.73
N LEU A 176 -8.72 3.24 -4.00
CA LEU A 176 -7.75 2.88 -2.97
C LEU A 176 -7.18 4.07 -2.18
N ARG A 177 -7.30 5.31 -2.68
CA ARG A 177 -6.92 6.51 -1.93
C ARG A 177 -7.98 6.96 -0.94
N HIS A 178 -9.23 6.54 -1.15
CA HIS A 178 -10.38 6.87 -0.30
C HIS A 178 -10.72 5.75 0.69
N CYS A 179 -10.13 4.56 0.53
CA CYS A 179 -10.36 3.45 1.44
C CYS A 179 -9.52 3.57 2.71
N GLU A 180 -10.09 3.17 3.83
CA GLU A 180 -9.33 2.84 5.02
C GLU A 180 -8.52 1.55 4.77
N SER A 181 -7.32 1.51 5.33
CA SER A 181 -6.45 0.34 5.25
C SER A 181 -7.12 -0.86 5.95
N THR A 182 -7.03 -2.04 5.34
CA THR A 182 -7.65 -3.29 5.79
C THR A 182 -9.18 -3.33 5.73
N SER A 183 -9.81 -2.35 5.08
CA SER A 183 -11.27 -2.35 4.88
C SER A 183 -11.69 -3.42 3.84
N PRO A 184 -12.92 -3.95 3.92
CA PRO A 184 -13.46 -4.86 2.90
C PRO A 184 -13.36 -4.29 1.48
N MET A 185 -13.59 -3.00 1.32
CA MET A 185 -13.51 -2.31 0.03
C MET A 185 -12.08 -2.30 -0.52
N GLU A 186 -11.07 -2.13 0.33
CA GLU A 186 -9.67 -2.20 -0.10
C GLU A 186 -9.36 -3.56 -0.75
N TYR A 187 -9.71 -4.67 -0.09
CA TYR A 187 -9.47 -6.01 -0.62
C TYR A 187 -10.22 -6.27 -1.92
N GLN A 188 -11.45 -5.78 -2.02
CA GLN A 188 -12.23 -5.89 -3.26
C GLN A 188 -11.61 -5.10 -4.41
N LEU A 189 -11.15 -3.87 -4.17
CA LEU A 189 -10.46 -3.05 -5.18
C LEU A 189 -9.11 -3.64 -5.57
N LEU A 190 -8.35 -4.20 -4.64
CA LEU A 190 -7.10 -4.90 -4.93
C LEU A 190 -7.35 -6.12 -5.82
N TYR A 191 -8.38 -6.91 -5.51
CA TYR A 191 -8.73 -8.07 -6.32
C TYR A 191 -9.29 -7.70 -7.70
N ALA A 192 -10.06 -6.63 -7.79
CA ALA A 192 -10.50 -6.08 -9.07
C ALA A 192 -9.32 -5.58 -9.91
N LYS A 193 -8.30 -5.03 -9.27
CA LYS A 193 -7.06 -4.60 -9.93
C LYS A 193 -6.23 -5.80 -10.41
N TYR A 194 -6.17 -6.89 -9.62
CA TYR A 194 -5.65 -8.18 -10.09
C TYR A 194 -6.37 -8.61 -11.37
N SER A 195 -7.71 -8.67 -11.37
CA SER A 195 -8.51 -9.11 -12.51
C SER A 195 -8.25 -8.25 -13.75
N ALA A 196 -8.05 -6.95 -13.59
CA ALA A 196 -7.73 -6.05 -14.71
C ALA A 196 -6.34 -6.31 -15.31
N TYR A 197 -5.32 -6.53 -14.48
CA TYR A 197 -3.98 -6.87 -14.97
C TYR A 197 -3.93 -8.25 -15.60
N HIS A 198 -4.63 -9.24 -15.04
CA HIS A 198 -4.78 -10.56 -15.63
C HIS A 198 -5.48 -10.49 -17.00
N GLY A 199 -6.55 -9.69 -17.11
CA GLY A 199 -7.21 -9.43 -18.39
C GLY A 199 -6.30 -8.78 -19.46
N LEU A 200 -5.31 -7.99 -19.02
CA LEU A 200 -4.25 -7.46 -19.89
C LEU A 200 -3.14 -8.48 -20.19
N LYS A 201 -3.25 -9.71 -19.71
CA LYS A 201 -2.22 -10.76 -19.79
C LYS A 201 -0.89 -10.33 -19.18
N ASN A 202 -0.96 -9.57 -18.09
CA ASN A 202 0.18 -9.09 -17.33
C ASN A 202 0.18 -9.72 -15.92
N ASP A 203 0.39 -11.04 -15.87
CA ASP A 203 0.33 -11.82 -14.65
C ASP A 203 1.44 -11.42 -13.65
N PHE A 204 2.55 -10.86 -14.14
CA PHE A 204 3.60 -10.30 -13.29
C PHE A 204 3.14 -9.12 -12.43
N GLU A 205 2.30 -8.25 -12.96
CA GLU A 205 1.71 -7.17 -12.18
C GLU A 205 0.48 -7.65 -11.39
N ALA A 206 -0.34 -8.53 -11.97
CA ALA A 206 -1.53 -9.09 -11.33
C ALA A 206 -1.20 -9.75 -9.98
N ARG A 207 -0.13 -10.57 -9.93
CA ARG A 207 0.38 -11.22 -8.73
C ARG A 207 0.47 -10.30 -7.50
N LYS A 208 0.93 -9.06 -7.68
CA LYS A 208 1.12 -8.09 -6.60
C LYS A 208 -0.18 -7.70 -5.89
N TYR A 209 -1.30 -7.83 -6.58
CA TYR A 209 -2.61 -7.45 -6.07
C TYR A 209 -3.42 -8.65 -5.56
N ALA A 210 -3.16 -9.85 -6.07
CA ALA A 210 -3.73 -11.08 -5.54
C ALA A 210 -3.14 -11.44 -4.16
N LEU A 211 -1.84 -11.23 -3.96
CA LEU A 211 -1.14 -11.61 -2.73
C LEU A 211 -1.71 -10.99 -1.45
N PRO A 212 -1.86 -9.65 -1.33
CA PRO A 212 -2.42 -9.05 -0.10
C PRO A 212 -3.83 -9.53 0.21
N VAL A 213 -4.64 -9.80 -0.81
CA VAL A 213 -5.99 -10.36 -0.64
C VAL A 213 -5.92 -11.81 -0.14
N ALA A 214 -5.06 -12.63 -0.74
CA ALA A 214 -4.84 -14.02 -0.34
C ALA A 214 -4.36 -14.17 1.11
N LEU A 215 -3.53 -13.24 1.58
CA LEU A 215 -2.97 -13.28 2.94
C LEU A 215 -3.91 -12.68 3.99
N ASN A 216 -4.48 -11.50 3.72
CA ASN A 216 -5.02 -10.63 4.75
C ASN A 216 -6.54 -10.40 4.64
N ALA A 217 -7.21 -10.74 3.53
CA ALA A 217 -8.65 -10.55 3.43
C ALA A 217 -9.39 -11.38 4.48
N PRO A 218 -10.50 -10.88 5.04
CA PRO A 218 -11.38 -11.67 5.92
C PRO A 218 -11.85 -12.95 5.23
N ASP A 219 -11.95 -14.05 6.01
CA ASP A 219 -12.31 -15.36 5.46
C ASP A 219 -13.76 -15.43 4.95
N ASP A 220 -14.63 -14.55 5.46
CA ASP A 220 -16.04 -14.44 5.11
C ASP A 220 -16.33 -13.39 4.04
N LEU A 221 -15.31 -12.65 3.57
CA LEU A 221 -15.48 -11.59 2.58
C LEU A 221 -15.92 -12.16 1.23
N LYS A 222 -17.14 -11.79 0.83
CA LYS A 222 -17.74 -12.18 -0.45
C LYS A 222 -17.57 -11.08 -1.49
N TYR A 223 -17.73 -11.48 -2.74
CA TYR A 223 -17.91 -10.51 -3.83
C TYR A 223 -19.19 -9.70 -3.64
N LEU A 224 -19.16 -8.41 -3.93
CA LEU A 224 -20.36 -7.54 -3.98
C LEU A 224 -21.39 -7.97 -5.05
N THR A 225 -21.13 -9.04 -5.76
CA THR A 225 -21.86 -9.45 -6.98
C THR A 225 -22.87 -10.57 -6.76
N GLY A 226 -23.16 -10.89 -5.49
CA GLY A 226 -24.17 -11.91 -5.18
C GLY A 226 -23.74 -13.37 -5.44
N ASN A 227 -22.49 -13.62 -5.82
CA ASN A 227 -21.93 -14.96 -5.82
C ASN A 227 -21.45 -15.29 -4.40
N ASP A 228 -21.82 -16.46 -3.91
CA ASP A 228 -21.38 -16.94 -2.58
C ASP A 228 -19.88 -17.29 -2.49
N THR A 229 -19.11 -16.94 -3.50
CA THR A 229 -17.68 -17.24 -3.58
C THR A 229 -16.87 -16.30 -2.68
N LEU A 230 -15.96 -16.89 -1.92
CA LEU A 230 -15.08 -16.16 -1.01
C LEU A 230 -13.89 -15.58 -1.77
N ILE A 231 -13.68 -14.29 -1.68
CA ILE A 231 -12.61 -13.56 -2.41
C ILE A 231 -11.22 -14.10 -2.04
N LYS A 232 -10.99 -14.41 -0.76
CA LYS A 232 -9.70 -14.90 -0.26
C LYS A 232 -9.27 -16.23 -0.86
N GLU A 233 -10.21 -17.18 -1.01
CA GLU A 233 -9.92 -18.49 -1.58
C GLU A 233 -9.57 -18.39 -3.08
N ASP A 234 -10.30 -17.57 -3.80
CA ASP A 234 -10.00 -17.35 -5.22
C ASP A 234 -8.69 -16.61 -5.39
N ALA A 235 -8.43 -15.58 -4.57
CA ALA A 235 -7.17 -14.85 -4.60
C ALA A 235 -5.95 -15.75 -4.30
N LYS A 236 -6.09 -16.77 -3.45
CA LYS A 236 -5.01 -17.76 -3.22
C LYS A 236 -4.71 -18.56 -4.48
N LYS A 237 -5.74 -19.11 -5.14
CA LYS A 237 -5.57 -19.88 -6.39
C LYS A 237 -4.96 -19.02 -7.49
N ASP A 238 -5.45 -17.79 -7.62
CA ASP A 238 -4.99 -16.84 -8.61
C ASP A 238 -3.56 -16.38 -8.34
N PHE A 239 -3.21 -16.19 -7.07
CA PHE A 239 -1.84 -15.89 -6.69
C PHE A 239 -0.89 -17.04 -7.02
N ASP A 240 -1.26 -18.28 -6.70
CA ASP A 240 -0.44 -19.46 -6.99
C ASP A 240 -0.22 -19.62 -8.50
N PHE A 241 -1.24 -19.36 -9.31
CA PHE A 241 -1.11 -19.37 -10.77
C PHE A 241 -0.13 -18.27 -11.24
N CYS A 242 -0.34 -17.03 -10.83
CA CYS A 242 0.52 -15.91 -11.22
C CYS A 242 1.94 -16.04 -10.69
N GLU A 243 2.12 -16.66 -9.49
CA GLU A 243 3.44 -16.93 -8.92
C GLU A 243 4.21 -17.93 -9.77
N ASN A 244 3.58 -18.99 -10.19
CA ASN A 244 4.21 -19.98 -11.05
C ASN A 244 4.66 -19.38 -12.40
N GLU A 245 3.81 -18.59 -13.03
CA GLU A 245 4.17 -17.83 -14.24
C GLU A 245 5.31 -16.85 -13.97
N TYR A 246 5.25 -16.13 -12.84
CA TYR A 246 6.27 -15.17 -12.45
C TYR A 246 7.65 -15.81 -12.28
N VAL A 247 7.76 -16.90 -11.53
CA VAL A 247 9.06 -17.55 -11.27
C VAL A 247 9.63 -18.22 -12.52
N THR A 248 8.78 -18.82 -13.35
CA THR A 248 9.19 -19.50 -14.59
C THR A 248 9.78 -18.51 -15.60
N HIS A 249 9.20 -17.32 -15.72
CA HIS A 249 9.62 -16.29 -16.68
C HIS A 249 10.35 -15.11 -16.04
N TYR A 250 10.86 -15.27 -14.82
CA TYR A 250 11.45 -14.17 -14.06
C TYR A 250 12.62 -13.49 -14.78
N LEU A 251 13.54 -14.27 -15.36
CA LEU A 251 14.72 -13.74 -16.02
C LEU A 251 14.42 -13.07 -17.38
N GLU A 252 13.26 -13.32 -17.94
CA GLU A 252 12.82 -12.67 -19.19
C GLU A 252 12.37 -11.20 -18.97
N GLN A 253 12.13 -10.82 -17.72
CA GLN A 253 11.75 -9.45 -17.41
C GLN A 253 12.89 -8.47 -17.69
N PRO A 254 12.58 -7.22 -18.07
CA PRO A 254 13.56 -6.17 -18.22
C PRO A 254 14.38 -5.99 -16.94
N TYR A 255 15.67 -5.73 -17.07
CA TYR A 255 16.60 -5.59 -15.93
C TYR A 255 16.12 -4.61 -14.86
N ASN A 256 15.57 -3.46 -15.27
CA ASN A 256 15.06 -2.45 -14.34
C ASN A 256 13.89 -2.94 -13.44
N LYS A 257 13.18 -4.00 -13.84
CA LYS A 257 12.10 -4.60 -13.06
C LYS A 257 12.57 -5.74 -12.15
N ARG A 258 13.63 -6.44 -12.54
CA ARG A 258 14.20 -7.56 -11.79
C ARG A 258 15.53 -7.23 -11.08
N LYS A 259 15.98 -5.97 -11.15
CA LYS A 259 17.27 -5.55 -10.60
C LYS A 259 17.41 -5.88 -9.12
N THR A 260 16.38 -5.66 -8.33
CA THR A 260 16.40 -5.82 -6.89
C THR A 260 15.48 -6.97 -6.49
N LEU A 261 16.02 -7.96 -5.81
CA LEU A 261 15.35 -9.18 -5.39
C LEU A 261 15.43 -9.36 -3.88
N LEU A 262 14.31 -9.51 -3.21
CA LEU A 262 14.22 -9.97 -1.83
C LEU A 262 13.82 -11.45 -1.82
N VAL A 263 14.61 -12.27 -1.19
CA VAL A 263 14.27 -13.68 -0.97
C VAL A 263 13.54 -13.80 0.36
N VAL A 264 12.42 -14.51 0.40
CA VAL A 264 11.61 -14.70 1.61
C VAL A 264 11.29 -16.18 1.86
N ASN A 265 11.07 -16.56 3.10
CA ASN A 265 10.52 -17.89 3.42
C ASN A 265 9.00 -17.92 3.31
N GLU A 266 8.36 -16.81 3.69
CA GLU A 266 6.94 -16.63 3.67
C GLU A 266 6.62 -15.27 3.04
N TYR A 267 5.56 -15.21 2.26
CA TYR A 267 5.11 -13.94 1.69
C TYR A 267 4.52 -13.05 2.78
N SER A 268 4.90 -11.79 2.75
CA SER A 268 4.28 -10.72 3.51
C SER A 268 3.75 -9.67 2.55
N ASP A 269 2.87 -8.79 3.02
CA ASP A 269 2.31 -7.70 2.21
C ASP A 269 3.37 -6.59 1.98
N LEU A 270 4.40 -6.92 1.20
CA LEU A 270 5.46 -5.99 0.81
C LEU A 270 5.06 -5.28 -0.49
N ARG A 271 4.28 -4.22 -0.37
CA ARG A 271 3.81 -3.38 -1.49
C ARG A 271 4.89 -2.44 -2.00
N GLN A 272 5.97 -2.95 -2.58
CA GLN A 272 7.01 -2.12 -3.16
C GLN A 272 7.09 -2.31 -4.68
N GLU A 273 6.81 -1.26 -5.44
CA GLU A 273 6.75 -1.30 -6.91
C GLU A 273 8.07 -1.68 -7.59
N ARG A 274 9.22 -1.48 -6.91
CA ARG A 274 10.56 -1.69 -7.49
C ARG A 274 11.31 -2.87 -6.88
N LEU A 275 10.66 -3.66 -6.06
CA LEU A 275 11.25 -4.80 -5.38
C LEU A 275 10.59 -6.08 -5.87
N SER A 276 11.39 -6.97 -6.43
CA SER A 276 10.97 -8.34 -6.70
C SER A 276 11.02 -9.14 -5.40
N VAL A 277 9.97 -9.90 -5.12
CA VAL A 277 9.91 -10.77 -3.94
C VAL A 277 9.66 -12.19 -4.42
N ILE A 278 10.54 -13.12 -4.06
CA ILE A 278 10.44 -14.54 -4.45
C ILE A 278 10.63 -15.40 -3.20
N ASN A 279 9.78 -16.43 -3.09
CA ASN A 279 9.92 -17.42 -2.02
C ASN A 279 11.12 -18.32 -2.29
N ILE A 280 11.92 -18.61 -1.25
CA ILE A 280 13.12 -19.45 -1.36
C ILE A 280 12.81 -20.83 -1.95
N ASN A 281 11.62 -21.38 -1.68
CA ASN A 281 11.19 -22.68 -2.19
C ASN A 281 10.87 -22.66 -3.70
N THR A 282 10.56 -21.50 -4.27
CA THR A 282 10.27 -21.35 -5.71
C THR A 282 11.48 -20.91 -6.53
N LEU A 283 12.56 -20.48 -5.88
CA LEU A 283 13.81 -20.06 -6.54
C LEU A 283 14.39 -21.08 -7.53
N PRO A 284 14.38 -22.40 -7.28
CA PRO A 284 14.90 -23.37 -8.26
C PRO A 284 14.24 -23.28 -9.64
N TYR A 285 13.02 -22.79 -9.73
CA TYR A 285 12.28 -22.63 -10.99
C TYR A 285 12.67 -21.37 -11.76
N THR A 286 13.44 -20.45 -11.15
CA THR A 286 13.81 -19.17 -11.77
C THR A 286 15.11 -19.23 -12.57
N ASN A 287 15.91 -20.27 -12.43
CA ASN A 287 17.29 -20.38 -12.95
C ASN A 287 18.23 -19.24 -12.49
N ILE A 288 17.98 -18.67 -11.31
CA ILE A 288 18.85 -17.66 -10.71
C ILE A 288 20.06 -18.34 -10.06
N GLU A 289 21.23 -17.74 -10.23
CA GLU A 289 22.48 -18.18 -9.63
C GLU A 289 22.92 -17.22 -8.51
N PHE A 290 23.28 -17.81 -7.37
CA PHE A 290 23.76 -17.08 -6.20
C PHE A 290 25.19 -17.50 -5.83
N PRO A 291 25.94 -16.66 -5.10
CA PRO A 291 27.22 -17.07 -4.53
C PRO A 291 27.08 -18.25 -3.57
N ILE A 292 28.20 -18.90 -3.28
CA ILE A 292 28.25 -20.04 -2.35
C ILE A 292 27.75 -19.61 -0.97
N GLY A 293 26.85 -20.40 -0.39
CA GLY A 293 26.20 -20.10 0.90
C GLY A 293 24.91 -19.26 0.78
N HIS A 294 24.51 -18.91 -0.44
CA HIS A 294 23.27 -18.21 -0.72
C HIS A 294 22.33 -19.07 -1.58
N PRO A 295 21.02 -18.73 -1.65
CA PRO A 295 20.38 -17.57 -1.03
C PRO A 295 20.08 -17.77 0.45
N VAL A 296 20.00 -16.63 1.16
CA VAL A 296 19.56 -16.54 2.56
C VAL A 296 18.20 -15.82 2.59
N ALA A 297 17.25 -16.35 3.37
CA ALA A 297 15.95 -15.73 3.51
C ALA A 297 16.04 -14.33 4.17
N TYR A 298 15.17 -13.43 3.74
CA TYR A 298 15.09 -12.03 4.15
C TYR A 298 16.32 -11.20 3.82
N GLN A 299 17.13 -11.69 2.88
CA GLN A 299 18.27 -10.95 2.33
C GLN A 299 17.93 -10.34 0.98
N LEU A 300 18.46 -9.14 0.74
CA LEU A 300 18.33 -8.41 -0.49
C LEU A 300 19.48 -8.77 -1.45
N TYR A 301 19.14 -8.97 -2.70
CA TYR A 301 20.09 -9.28 -3.78
C TYR A 301 19.92 -8.29 -4.92
N ILE A 302 21.00 -8.04 -5.63
CA ILE A 302 20.99 -7.22 -6.84
C ILE A 302 21.45 -8.06 -8.03
N GLY A 303 20.70 -8.03 -9.12
CA GLY A 303 21.07 -8.69 -10.37
C GLY A 303 22.31 -8.08 -10.99
N HIS A 304 23.20 -8.92 -11.49
CA HIS A 304 24.37 -8.47 -12.26
C HIS A 304 23.91 -7.73 -13.54
N PRO A 305 24.52 -6.58 -13.90
CA PRO A 305 24.05 -5.75 -15.00
C PRO A 305 24.12 -6.44 -16.37
N TYR A 306 25.06 -7.40 -16.56
CA TYR A 306 25.30 -8.07 -17.84
C TYR A 306 25.11 -9.58 -17.81
N ILE A 307 25.01 -10.21 -16.64
CA ILE A 307 24.74 -11.66 -16.50
C ILE A 307 23.37 -11.84 -15.89
N ALA A 308 22.40 -12.21 -16.72
CA ALA A 308 21.00 -12.21 -16.36
C ALA A 308 20.66 -13.07 -15.13
N GLN A 309 21.31 -14.27 -15.01
CA GLN A 309 21.04 -15.20 -13.93
C GLN A 309 21.82 -14.90 -12.64
N LYS A 310 22.89 -14.11 -12.67
CA LYS A 310 23.75 -13.86 -11.50
C LYS A 310 23.14 -12.80 -10.59
N TYR A 311 22.90 -13.18 -9.34
CA TYR A 311 22.43 -12.28 -8.27
C TYR A 311 23.46 -12.25 -7.13
N ILE A 312 23.75 -11.05 -6.65
CA ILE A 312 24.80 -10.75 -5.69
C ILE A 312 24.13 -10.16 -4.43
N PRO A 313 24.55 -10.57 -3.21
CA PRO A 313 24.07 -9.93 -1.99
C PRO A 313 24.29 -8.42 -2.03
N PHE A 314 23.29 -7.66 -1.57
CA PHE A 314 23.36 -6.20 -1.60
C PHE A 314 24.61 -5.65 -0.91
N GLU A 315 25.01 -6.27 0.21
CA GLU A 315 26.14 -5.82 1.02
C GLU A 315 27.48 -5.97 0.30
N SER A 316 27.66 -6.99 -0.54
CA SER A 316 28.89 -7.25 -1.28
C SER A 316 28.83 -6.82 -2.75
N TYR A 317 27.71 -6.25 -3.20
CA TYR A 317 27.42 -6.01 -4.62
C TYR A 317 28.49 -5.19 -5.34
N GLU A 318 28.87 -4.05 -4.78
CA GLU A 318 29.85 -3.15 -5.42
C GLU A 318 31.24 -3.81 -5.46
N LEU A 319 31.64 -4.47 -4.38
CA LEU A 319 32.92 -5.16 -4.29
C LEU A 319 33.02 -6.30 -5.31
N GLU A 320 32.01 -7.16 -5.37
CA GLU A 320 31.98 -8.27 -6.32
C GLU A 320 31.99 -7.82 -7.78
N LEU A 321 31.29 -6.73 -8.11
CA LEU A 321 31.34 -6.17 -9.47
C LEU A 321 32.72 -5.64 -9.83
N ILE A 322 33.38 -4.96 -8.90
CA ILE A 322 34.73 -4.47 -9.10
C ILE A 322 35.71 -5.63 -9.29
N GLU A 323 35.61 -6.66 -8.47
CA GLU A 323 36.44 -7.86 -8.61
C GLU A 323 36.23 -8.59 -9.94
N ASP A 324 34.99 -8.79 -10.36
CA ASP A 324 34.66 -9.38 -11.66
C ASP A 324 35.25 -8.57 -12.81
N LYS A 325 35.12 -7.26 -12.75
CA LYS A 325 35.67 -6.35 -13.74
C LYS A 325 37.18 -6.40 -13.80
N ILE A 326 37.83 -6.42 -12.67
CA ILE A 326 39.31 -6.53 -12.57
C ILE A 326 39.79 -7.88 -13.11
N ARG A 327 39.13 -8.97 -12.76
CA ARG A 327 39.51 -10.31 -13.27
C ARG A 327 39.44 -10.37 -14.80
N GLU A 328 38.35 -9.86 -15.38
CA GLU A 328 38.23 -9.85 -16.85
C GLU A 328 39.25 -8.94 -17.48
N PHE A 329 39.54 -7.76 -16.90
CA PHE A 329 40.60 -6.88 -17.37
C PHE A 329 41.94 -7.56 -17.34
N CYS A 330 42.32 -8.21 -16.25
CA CYS A 330 43.59 -8.97 -16.14
C CYS A 330 43.68 -10.10 -17.18
N GLN A 331 42.57 -10.82 -17.41
CA GLN A 331 42.48 -11.85 -18.42
C GLN A 331 42.69 -11.30 -19.84
N ILE A 332 42.12 -10.14 -20.16
CA ILE A 332 42.35 -9.47 -21.44
C ILE A 332 43.80 -9.03 -21.56
N MET A 333 44.38 -8.37 -20.56
CA MET A 333 45.74 -7.90 -20.59
C MET A 333 46.76 -9.05 -20.72
N GLN A 334 46.54 -10.15 -19.98
CA GLN A 334 47.32 -11.36 -20.11
C GLN A 334 47.26 -11.93 -21.54
N SER A 335 46.08 -12.00 -22.12
CA SER A 335 45.87 -12.53 -23.48
C SER A 335 46.48 -11.63 -24.58
N LEU A 336 46.61 -10.32 -24.30
CA LEU A 336 47.33 -9.36 -25.13
C LEU A 336 48.84 -9.36 -24.93
N GLY A 337 49.36 -10.22 -24.05
CA GLY A 337 50.79 -10.43 -23.82
C GLY A 337 51.41 -9.57 -22.72
N ALA A 338 50.60 -9.03 -21.80
CA ALA A 338 51.16 -8.39 -20.59
C ALA A 338 51.94 -9.43 -19.77
N MET A 339 53.12 -9.07 -19.34
CA MET A 339 53.98 -9.91 -18.49
C MET A 339 53.81 -9.63 -16.99
N GLU A 340 53.38 -8.44 -16.68
CA GLU A 340 53.17 -7.96 -15.33
C GLU A 340 51.97 -7.02 -15.27
N ILE A 341 51.09 -7.21 -14.31
CA ILE A 341 49.94 -6.34 -14.05
C ILE A 341 49.98 -5.97 -12.59
N THR A 342 49.97 -4.67 -12.31
CA THR A 342 49.80 -4.12 -10.97
C THR A 342 48.55 -3.27 -10.96
N ILE A 343 47.63 -3.57 -10.05
CA ILE A 343 46.42 -2.80 -9.81
C ILE A 343 46.45 -2.27 -8.39
N GLU A 344 46.38 -0.98 -8.24
CA GLU A 344 46.37 -0.29 -6.96
C GLU A 344 45.09 0.50 -6.80
N CYS A 345 44.46 0.41 -5.66
CA CYS A 345 43.28 1.24 -5.33
C CYS A 345 43.81 2.58 -4.77
N LEU A 346 43.59 3.67 -5.52
CA LEU A 346 43.92 5.01 -5.06
C LEU A 346 42.72 5.62 -4.30
N ASN A 347 42.86 5.80 -2.99
CA ASN A 347 41.92 6.53 -2.18
C ASN A 347 41.97 8.03 -2.54
N SER A 348 40.93 8.56 -3.19
CA SER A 348 40.86 9.98 -3.60
C SER A 348 40.49 10.95 -2.46
N SER A 349 40.71 10.58 -1.20
CA SER A 349 40.36 11.40 -0.03
C SER A 349 41.48 12.35 0.43
N THR A 350 42.57 12.46 -0.28
CA THR A 350 43.58 13.53 -0.06
C THR A 350 43.45 14.59 -1.15
N ASN A 351 42.88 15.72 -0.78
CA ASN A 351 43.07 16.98 -1.46
C ASN A 351 44.55 17.41 -1.32
N ASP A 352 45.40 16.89 -2.14
CA ASP A 352 46.71 17.51 -2.33
C ASP A 352 46.95 17.79 -3.81
N THR A 353 46.80 19.06 -4.11
CA THR A 353 47.24 19.69 -5.32
C THR A 353 48.76 19.74 -5.30
N GLU A 354 49.41 18.71 -5.78
CA GLU A 354 50.77 18.83 -6.27
C GLU A 354 50.87 18.24 -7.68
N LYS A 355 51.00 19.18 -8.62
CA LYS A 355 51.38 18.91 -10.01
C LYS A 355 52.82 18.46 -10.04
N HIS A 356 53.11 17.18 -10.27
CA HIS A 356 54.34 16.76 -10.87
C HIS A 356 54.08 16.13 -12.24
N SER A 357 54.45 16.90 -13.22
CA SER A 357 54.57 16.51 -14.61
C SER A 357 55.93 15.84 -14.76
N ASP A 358 56.01 14.53 -14.72
CA ASP A 358 57.13 13.77 -15.27
C ASP A 358 56.62 12.78 -16.29
N ARG A 359 56.90 13.13 -17.56
CA ARG A 359 56.69 12.25 -18.70
C ARG A 359 57.82 11.22 -18.76
N ASN A 360 57.58 10.06 -18.18
CA ASN A 360 58.36 8.87 -18.56
C ASN A 360 57.38 7.88 -19.23
N LEU A 361 57.61 7.63 -20.50
CA LEU A 361 56.93 6.60 -21.29
C LEU A 361 57.49 5.22 -20.88
N SER A 362 57.09 4.73 -19.73
CA SER A 362 57.00 3.30 -19.42
C SER A 362 55.50 3.01 -19.34
N GLY A 363 55.04 1.96 -20.03
CA GLY A 363 53.64 1.76 -20.26
C GLY A 363 52.86 1.35 -19.01
N ASP A 364 52.75 2.26 -18.05
CA ASP A 364 51.90 2.15 -16.86
C ASP A 364 50.49 2.61 -17.22
N VAL A 365 49.58 1.67 -17.31
CA VAL A 365 48.15 1.97 -17.45
C VAL A 365 47.57 2.14 -16.05
N SER A 366 47.39 3.39 -15.65
CA SER A 366 46.64 3.71 -14.43
C SER A 366 45.13 3.72 -14.70
N TYR A 367 44.42 2.82 -14.04
CA TYR A 367 42.97 2.75 -14.12
C TYR A 367 42.33 3.54 -12.96
N ARG A 368 41.57 4.59 -13.26
CA ARG A 368 40.84 5.37 -12.26
C ARG A 368 39.42 4.86 -12.20
N VAL A 369 39.07 4.17 -11.13
CA VAL A 369 37.68 3.83 -10.83
C VAL A 369 37.01 5.08 -10.28
N VAL A 370 36.19 5.74 -11.10
CA VAL A 370 35.34 6.84 -10.66
C VAL A 370 33.99 6.27 -10.31
N SER A 371 33.70 6.11 -9.01
CA SER A 371 32.34 5.86 -8.53
C SER A 371 31.58 7.18 -8.52
N GLY A 372 30.75 7.41 -9.56
CA GLY A 372 29.85 8.55 -9.64
C GLY A 372 28.48 8.19 -9.13
N SER A 373 28.19 8.49 -7.88
CA SER A 373 26.81 8.75 -7.42
C SER A 373 26.88 9.52 -6.11
N GLY A 374 26.60 10.81 -6.17
CA GLY A 374 26.41 11.61 -4.98
C GLY A 374 25.11 11.22 -4.30
N TYR A 375 25.24 10.67 -3.10
CA TYR A 375 24.34 10.89 -1.98
C TYR A 375 25.10 10.56 -0.69
N SER A 376 25.08 11.51 0.23
CA SER A 376 25.79 11.57 1.47
C SER A 376 25.43 10.41 2.43
N GLN A 377 26.38 9.53 2.64
CA GLN A 377 26.48 8.74 3.87
C GLN A 377 27.97 8.48 4.16
N GLU A 378 28.62 9.46 4.78
CA GLU A 378 30.09 9.51 4.93
C GLU A 378 30.71 8.36 5.77
N GLN A 379 29.94 7.64 6.56
CA GLN A 379 30.50 6.55 7.38
C GLN A 379 30.48 5.17 6.70
N GLY A 380 29.47 4.87 5.88
CA GLY A 380 29.40 3.62 5.12
C GLY A 380 30.40 3.57 3.97
N SER A 381 30.67 4.71 3.35
CA SER A 381 31.60 4.81 2.21
C SER A 381 33.06 4.55 2.59
N ARG A 382 33.48 4.92 3.80
CA ARG A 382 34.88 4.72 4.24
C ARG A 382 35.20 3.24 4.49
N HIS A 383 34.27 2.50 5.11
CA HIS A 383 34.46 1.06 5.35
C HIS A 383 34.51 0.29 4.03
N LEU A 384 33.67 0.61 3.08
CA LEU A 384 33.63 -0.01 1.76
C LEU A 384 34.93 0.28 0.96
N ILE A 385 35.43 1.52 1.01
CA ILE A 385 36.68 1.94 0.34
C ILE A 385 37.86 1.24 0.95
N ASP A 386 37.91 1.04 2.27
CA ASP A 386 38.98 0.32 2.95
C ASP A 386 38.94 -1.18 2.63
N GLU A 387 37.77 -1.80 2.53
CA GLU A 387 37.62 -3.19 2.08
C GLU A 387 38.01 -3.35 0.59
N ILE A 388 37.58 -2.45 -0.27
CA ILE A 388 37.96 -2.44 -1.69
C ILE A 388 39.49 -2.26 -1.83
N SER A 389 40.12 -1.36 -1.05
CA SER A 389 41.55 -1.13 -1.13
C SER A 389 42.37 -2.31 -0.63
N GLN A 390 41.86 -3.08 0.32
CA GLN A 390 42.52 -4.31 0.80
C GLN A 390 42.36 -5.50 -0.15
N SER A 391 41.22 -5.59 -0.86
CA SER A 391 40.91 -6.72 -1.74
C SER A 391 41.39 -6.50 -3.18
N VAL A 392 41.65 -5.26 -3.61
CA VAL A 392 41.95 -4.91 -5.01
C VAL A 392 43.43 -4.69 -5.30
N ASN A 393 44.29 -4.63 -4.30
CA ASN A 393 45.75 -4.56 -4.55
C ASN A 393 46.25 -5.87 -5.13
N LEU A 394 46.41 -5.91 -6.45
CA LEU A 394 46.78 -7.08 -7.20
C LEU A 394 48.14 -6.85 -7.90
N HIS A 395 49.07 -7.74 -7.66
CA HIS A 395 50.29 -7.81 -8.42
C HIS A 395 50.45 -9.21 -8.99
N GLN A 396 50.41 -9.32 -10.33
CA GLN A 396 50.53 -10.61 -11.00
C GLN A 396 51.58 -10.58 -12.10
N LYS A 397 52.40 -11.63 -12.16
CA LYS A 397 53.36 -11.87 -13.23
C LYS A 397 52.90 -13.03 -14.08
N PHE A 398 53.01 -12.87 -15.38
CA PHE A 398 52.54 -13.84 -16.36
C PHE A 398 53.67 -14.24 -17.29
N ILE A 399 53.56 -15.45 -17.80
CA ILE A 399 54.41 -15.92 -18.91
C ILE A 399 53.62 -15.68 -20.19
N PRO A 400 54.14 -14.92 -21.17
CA PRO A 400 53.46 -14.65 -22.42
C PRO A 400 53.10 -15.96 -23.13
N LYS A 401 51.83 -16.11 -23.52
CA LYS A 401 51.37 -17.26 -24.28
C LYS A 401 51.00 -16.87 -25.70
N GLY A 402 51.85 -17.21 -26.66
CA GLY A 402 51.50 -17.22 -28.09
C GLY A 402 51.17 -15.85 -28.72
N VAL A 403 50.33 -15.87 -29.75
CA VAL A 403 49.83 -14.70 -30.46
C VAL A 403 48.72 -14.05 -29.64
N PRO A 404 48.73 -12.71 -29.50
CA PRO A 404 47.65 -12.00 -28.80
C PRO A 404 46.25 -12.34 -29.41
N LYS A 405 45.34 -12.73 -28.53
CA LYS A 405 43.96 -13.07 -28.93
C LYS A 405 43.02 -12.74 -27.76
N LEU A 406 41.83 -12.14 -28.07
CA LEU A 406 40.83 -11.96 -27.03
C LEU A 406 40.30 -13.29 -26.49
N PRO A 407 40.02 -13.36 -25.19
CA PRO A 407 39.23 -14.46 -24.62
C PRO A 407 37.88 -14.64 -25.31
N GLU A 408 37.38 -15.87 -25.33
CA GLU A 408 36.12 -16.17 -26.06
C GLU A 408 34.88 -15.67 -25.33
N VAL A 409 34.94 -15.63 -23.98
CA VAL A 409 33.79 -15.19 -23.16
C VAL A 409 34.20 -13.94 -22.39
N LEU A 410 33.61 -12.84 -22.72
CA LEU A 410 33.81 -11.53 -22.12
C LEU A 410 32.46 -10.88 -21.78
N VAL A 411 32.33 -10.39 -20.57
CA VAL A 411 31.09 -9.80 -20.03
C VAL A 411 31.15 -8.27 -20.02
N TRP A 412 32.27 -7.72 -19.56
CA TRP A 412 32.49 -6.27 -19.44
C TRP A 412 33.02 -5.63 -20.72
N TYR A 413 33.92 -6.28 -21.41
CA TYR A 413 34.61 -5.77 -22.60
C TYR A 413 33.65 -5.17 -23.65
N PRO A 414 32.52 -5.80 -24.00
CA PRO A 414 31.58 -5.21 -24.96
C PRO A 414 31.02 -3.84 -24.55
N ASN A 415 31.05 -3.53 -23.27
CA ASN A 415 30.48 -2.33 -22.66
C ASN A 415 31.56 -1.34 -22.17
N GLU A 416 32.85 -1.63 -22.42
CA GLU A 416 33.99 -0.81 -21.99
C GLU A 416 34.81 -0.30 -23.19
N PRO A 417 34.44 0.85 -23.76
CA PRO A 417 35.15 1.41 -24.94
C PRO A 417 36.63 1.65 -24.74
N SER A 418 37.08 1.89 -23.51
CA SER A 418 38.49 2.06 -23.17
C SER A 418 39.29 0.77 -23.36
N TRP A 419 38.70 -0.37 -23.01
CA TRP A 419 39.34 -1.69 -23.20
C TRP A 419 39.38 -2.11 -24.66
N GLN A 420 38.33 -1.76 -25.42
CA GLN A 420 38.29 -2.00 -26.88
C GLN A 420 39.41 -1.23 -27.59
N ARG A 421 39.66 0.04 -27.22
CA ARG A 421 40.76 0.84 -27.75
C ARG A 421 42.12 0.26 -27.40
N LEU A 422 42.32 -0.25 -26.17
CA LEU A 422 43.57 -0.93 -25.79
C LEU A 422 43.82 -2.14 -26.65
N TYR A 423 42.80 -2.93 -26.94
CA TYR A 423 42.93 -4.07 -27.85
C TYR A 423 43.31 -3.61 -29.27
N GLU A 424 42.62 -2.63 -29.84
CA GLU A 424 42.85 -2.08 -31.18
C GLU A 424 44.30 -1.53 -31.32
N GLN A 425 44.83 -0.89 -30.27
CA GLN A 425 46.18 -0.37 -30.26
C GLN A 425 47.23 -1.46 -30.22
N ARG A 426 46.93 -2.63 -29.73
CA ARG A 426 47.84 -3.74 -29.58
C ARG A 426 47.89 -4.66 -30.80
N MET A 427 46.79 -4.75 -31.53
CA MET A 427 46.66 -5.59 -32.74
C MET A 427 47.13 -4.86 -33.97
#